data_f94a2fc7731f5511479a0f8be9fb23bb
#
_entry.id   f94a2fc7731f5511479a0f8be9fb23bb
#
_cell.length_a   1.000
_cell.length_b   1.000
_cell.length_c   1.000
_cell.angle_alpha   90.00
_cell.angle_beta   90.00
_cell.angle_gamma   90.00
#
_symmetry.space_group_name_H-M   'P 1'
#
loop_
_entity.id
_entity.type
_entity.pdbx_description
1 polymer ?
#
loop_
_entity_poly.entity_id
_entity_poly.type
_entity_poly.pdbx_seq_one_letter_code
_entity_poly.pdbx_strand_id
1 'polypeptide(L)'
;MMELKKVQGDNIPKVIEYLGMNEWAVRWDIEEVNSEDIHGYAYYELKFNEEPTYDSFVSKVIRTRYSIDEEAALKSNMVEQLLSGSQPPSRFDEWQSFQMLRTEAKTIGKQIFNN
;
A
#
# COMPACT_ATOMS: atom_id res chain seq x y z
N MET A 1 6.09 -5.31 -5.16
CA MET A 1 5.81 -3.98 -5.06
C MET A 1 5.63 -3.39 -3.70
N MET A 2 4.62 -3.77 -2.90
CA MET A 2 4.53 -3.32 -1.52
C MET A 2 5.59 -4.01 -0.67
N GLU A 3 6.22 -3.25 0.23
CA GLU A 3 7.21 -3.80 1.15
C GLU A 3 6.60 -4.27 2.46
N LEU A 4 5.31 -4.50 2.46
CA LEU A 4 4.60 -5.01 3.61
C LEU A 4 4.72 -6.53 3.69
N LYS A 5 4.83 -7.02 4.91
CA LYS A 5 4.75 -8.46 5.17
C LYS A 5 3.37 -8.78 5.70
N LYS A 6 2.85 -9.94 5.34
CA LYS A 6 1.58 -10.38 5.88
C LYS A 6 1.70 -10.73 7.35
N VAL A 7 0.67 -10.38 8.11
CA VAL A 7 0.51 -10.80 9.49
C VAL A 7 -0.39 -12.02 9.54
N GLN A 8 -0.38 -12.74 10.65
CA GLN A 8 -1.18 -13.95 10.84
C GLN A 8 -2.11 -13.80 12.02
N GLY A 9 -3.31 -14.40 11.92
CA GLY A 9 -4.28 -14.44 12.99
C GLY A 9 -5.06 -15.74 12.96
N ASP A 10 -5.69 -16.07 14.10
CA ASP A 10 -6.43 -17.32 14.24
C ASP A 10 -7.81 -17.29 13.61
N ASN A 11 -8.39 -16.12 13.47
CA ASN A 11 -9.74 -15.95 12.94
C ASN A 11 -9.72 -15.13 11.67
N ILE A 12 -10.75 -15.30 10.84
CA ILE A 12 -10.89 -14.49 9.64
C ILE A 12 -11.08 -13.03 10.04
N PRO A 13 -10.21 -12.13 9.56
CA PRO A 13 -10.30 -10.72 9.96
C PRO A 13 -11.37 -9.98 9.21
N LYS A 14 -11.86 -8.89 9.79
CA LYS A 14 -12.69 -7.91 9.08
C LYS A 14 -11.80 -7.07 8.19
N VAL A 15 -12.27 -6.75 6.99
CA VAL A 15 -11.51 -5.91 6.05
C VAL A 15 -11.30 -4.52 6.63
N ILE A 16 -12.35 -3.90 7.17
CA ILE A 16 -12.26 -2.62 7.87
C ILE A 16 -12.81 -2.83 9.28
N GLU A 17 -12.00 -2.51 10.28
CA GLU A 17 -12.39 -2.73 11.66
C GLU A 17 -11.99 -1.55 12.55
N TYR A 18 -12.93 -1.10 13.38
CA TYR A 18 -12.64 -0.13 14.43
C TYR A 18 -12.08 -0.87 15.64
N LEU A 19 -10.90 -0.48 16.09
CA LEU A 19 -10.19 -1.15 17.19
C LEU A 19 -10.38 -0.45 18.54
N GLY A 20 -11.05 0.70 18.56
CA GLY A 20 -11.19 1.52 19.75
C GLY A 20 -10.12 2.59 19.84
N MET A 21 -10.33 3.59 20.70
CA MET A 21 -9.37 4.69 20.94
C MET A 21 -8.91 5.39 19.65
N ASN A 22 -9.86 5.61 18.74
CA ASN A 22 -9.62 6.25 17.43
C ASN A 22 -8.65 5.47 16.54
N GLU A 23 -8.52 4.17 16.74
CA GLU A 23 -7.68 3.33 15.90
C GLU A 23 -8.55 2.42 15.03
N TRP A 24 -8.15 2.33 13.75
CA TRP A 24 -8.81 1.52 12.74
C TRP A 24 -7.79 0.62 12.07
N ALA A 25 -8.24 -0.53 11.57
CA ALA A 25 -7.41 -1.41 10.75
C ALA A 25 -8.08 -1.62 9.40
N VAL A 26 -7.27 -1.66 8.36
CA VAL A 26 -7.69 -2.10 7.02
C VAL A 26 -6.86 -3.31 6.65
N ARG A 27 -7.52 -4.38 6.23
CA ARG A 27 -6.89 -5.66 5.90
C ARG A 27 -7.32 -6.11 4.52
N TRP A 28 -6.38 -6.72 3.81
CA TRP A 28 -6.68 -7.20 2.46
C TRP A 28 -5.78 -8.38 2.10
N ASP A 29 -6.08 -9.00 0.95
CA ASP A 29 -5.39 -10.19 0.46
C ASP A 29 -5.37 -11.29 1.53
N ILE A 30 -6.57 -11.57 2.06
CA ILE A 30 -6.77 -12.53 3.13
C ILE A 30 -6.74 -13.93 2.55
N GLU A 31 -5.84 -14.77 3.06
CA GLU A 31 -5.73 -16.15 2.64
C GLU A 31 -5.72 -17.09 3.83
N GLU A 32 -6.31 -18.24 3.67
CA GLU A 32 -6.29 -19.27 4.69
C GLU A 32 -4.93 -19.96 4.72
N VAL A 33 -4.36 -20.06 5.90
CA VAL A 33 -3.11 -20.81 6.13
C VAL A 33 -3.48 -22.10 6.83
N ASN A 34 -3.20 -23.23 6.18
CA ASN A 34 -3.59 -24.53 6.69
C ASN A 34 -2.41 -25.49 6.52
N SER A 35 -1.65 -25.67 7.59
CA SER A 35 -0.55 -26.62 7.66
C SER A 35 -0.77 -27.53 8.84
N GLU A 36 0.08 -28.58 9.01
CA GLU A 36 -0.10 -29.58 10.07
C GLU A 36 -0.19 -28.97 11.46
N ASP A 37 0.57 -27.92 11.72
CA ASP A 37 0.69 -27.33 13.06
C ASP A 37 0.07 -25.94 13.18
N ILE A 38 -0.34 -25.31 12.05
CA ILE A 38 -0.81 -23.93 12.04
C ILE A 38 -2.10 -23.85 11.23
N HIS A 39 -3.16 -23.37 11.89
CA HIS A 39 -4.43 -23.05 11.22
C HIS A 39 -4.74 -21.57 11.47
N GLY A 40 -5.06 -20.83 10.44
CA GLY A 40 -5.39 -19.42 10.56
C GLY A 40 -5.44 -18.72 9.23
N TYR A 41 -5.18 -17.43 9.27
CA TYR A 41 -5.28 -16.54 8.11
C TYR A 41 -4.05 -15.65 8.04
N ALA A 42 -3.59 -15.39 6.84
CA ALA A 42 -2.52 -14.42 6.58
C ALA A 42 -3.11 -13.28 5.74
N TYR A 43 -2.75 -12.05 6.06
CA TYR A 43 -3.31 -10.88 5.40
C TYR A 43 -2.40 -9.68 5.59
N TYR A 44 -2.52 -8.71 4.69
CA TYR A 44 -1.88 -7.40 4.89
C TYR A 44 -2.75 -6.55 5.80
N GLU A 45 -2.10 -5.74 6.63
CA GLU A 45 -2.80 -4.88 7.57
C GLU A 45 -2.12 -3.52 7.65
N LEU A 46 -2.94 -2.46 7.62
CA LEU A 46 -2.49 -1.10 7.92
C LEU A 46 -3.40 -0.51 8.99
N LYS A 47 -2.83 0.24 9.91
CA LYS A 47 -3.58 0.90 10.98
C LYS A 47 -3.70 2.39 10.70
N PHE A 48 -4.84 2.96 11.09
CA PHE A 48 -5.20 4.35 10.86
C PHE A 48 -5.71 4.96 12.16
N ASN A 49 -5.45 6.24 12.35
CA ASN A 49 -5.93 6.99 13.52
C ASN A 49 -7.27 7.67 13.28
N GLU A 50 -7.80 7.55 12.10
CA GLU A 50 -9.11 8.07 11.69
C GLU A 50 -9.81 7.02 10.86
N GLU A 51 -11.12 7.17 10.64
CA GLU A 51 -11.84 6.27 9.77
C GLU A 51 -11.20 6.28 8.38
N PRO A 52 -10.77 5.11 7.88
CA PRO A 52 -10.05 5.07 6.61
C PRO A 52 -10.97 5.35 5.43
N THR A 53 -10.42 6.04 4.45
CA THR A 53 -11.08 6.33 3.17
C THR A 53 -10.21 5.79 2.05
N TYR A 54 -10.76 5.78 0.83
CA TYR A 54 -9.98 5.41 -0.34
C TYR A 54 -8.69 6.24 -0.43
N ASP A 55 -8.81 7.56 -0.31
CA ASP A 55 -7.65 8.44 -0.44
C ASP A 55 -6.63 8.23 0.67
N SER A 56 -7.07 8.09 1.91
CA SER A 56 -6.13 7.86 3.01
C SER A 56 -5.47 6.50 2.91
N PHE A 57 -6.19 5.50 2.43
CA PHE A 57 -5.62 4.17 2.21
C PHE A 57 -4.53 4.19 1.15
N VAL A 58 -4.83 4.77 -0.03
CA VAL A 58 -3.86 4.85 -1.13
C VAL A 58 -2.60 5.60 -0.68
N SER A 59 -2.78 6.74 -0.01
CA SER A 59 -1.67 7.52 0.50
C SER A 59 -0.82 6.71 1.48
N LYS A 60 -1.45 6.00 2.41
CA LYS A 60 -0.71 5.23 3.41
C LYS A 60 0.05 4.07 2.80
N VAL A 61 -0.52 3.37 1.82
CA VAL A 61 0.19 2.30 1.11
C VAL A 61 1.45 2.86 0.43
N ILE A 62 1.33 4.00 -0.23
CA ILE A 62 2.48 4.63 -0.87
C ILE A 62 3.54 5.00 0.18
N ARG A 63 3.12 5.52 1.35
CA ARG A 63 4.04 5.90 2.43
C ARG A 63 4.73 4.71 3.08
N THR A 64 4.28 3.47 2.87
CA THR A 64 5.03 2.31 3.37
C THR A 64 6.39 2.16 2.70
N ARG A 65 6.55 2.73 1.52
CA ARG A 65 7.81 2.63 0.77
C ARG A 65 8.45 3.99 0.44
N TYR A 66 7.64 5.00 0.18
CA TYR A 66 8.13 6.31 -0.25
C TYR A 66 7.65 7.38 0.72
N SER A 67 8.57 8.20 1.20
CA SER A 67 8.20 9.40 1.95
C SER A 67 7.64 10.47 1.00
N ILE A 68 7.05 11.51 1.56
CA ILE A 68 6.57 12.64 0.77
C ILE A 68 7.73 13.28 0.00
N ASP A 69 8.88 13.41 0.64
CA ASP A 69 10.07 14.00 0.02
C ASP A 69 10.62 13.12 -1.11
N GLU A 70 10.63 11.79 -0.91
CA GLU A 70 11.06 10.87 -1.95
C GLU A 70 10.13 10.92 -3.17
N GLU A 71 8.83 10.95 -2.94
CA GLU A 71 7.86 11.08 -4.02
C GLU A 71 8.05 12.39 -4.78
N ALA A 72 8.21 13.50 -4.07
CA ALA A 72 8.43 14.81 -4.69
C ALA A 72 9.72 14.80 -5.53
N ALA A 73 10.78 14.18 -5.03
CA ALA A 73 12.04 14.09 -5.76
C ALA A 73 11.89 13.27 -7.04
N LEU A 74 11.16 12.16 -6.99
CA LEU A 74 10.91 11.34 -8.17
C LEU A 74 10.15 12.12 -9.23
N LYS A 75 9.12 12.85 -8.83
CA LYS A 75 8.32 13.67 -9.76
C LYS A 75 9.16 14.79 -10.39
N SER A 76 9.96 15.49 -9.58
CA SER A 76 10.82 16.57 -10.06
C SER A 76 11.86 16.05 -11.05
N ASN A 77 12.48 14.92 -10.75
CA ASN A 77 13.47 14.31 -11.63
C ASN A 77 12.84 13.91 -12.97
N MET A 78 11.63 13.38 -12.94
CA MET A 78 10.94 12.97 -14.17
C MET A 78 10.58 14.17 -15.03
N VAL A 79 10.08 15.25 -14.43
CA VAL A 79 9.78 16.48 -15.16
C VAL A 79 11.05 17.05 -15.80
N GLU A 80 12.16 17.09 -15.05
CA GLU A 80 13.44 17.58 -15.55
C GLU A 80 13.91 16.78 -16.74
N GLN A 81 13.79 15.44 -16.71
CA GLN A 81 14.17 14.57 -17.81
C GLN A 81 13.32 14.82 -19.05
N LEU A 82 12.01 14.99 -18.88
CA LEU A 82 11.12 15.27 -19.99
C LEU A 82 11.45 16.59 -20.67
N LEU A 83 11.83 17.61 -19.88
CA LEU A 83 12.19 18.91 -20.42
C LEU A 83 13.55 18.91 -21.09
N SER A 84 14.51 18.16 -20.58
CA SER A 84 15.88 18.13 -21.13
C SER A 84 16.05 17.14 -22.27
N GLY A 85 15.10 16.23 -22.46
CA GLY A 85 15.22 15.18 -23.47
C GLY A 85 16.22 14.08 -23.12
N SER A 86 16.80 14.12 -21.94
CA SER A 86 17.72 13.07 -21.50
C SER A 86 16.96 11.92 -20.86
N GLN A 87 17.53 10.72 -20.93
CA GLN A 87 16.94 9.51 -20.37
C GLN A 87 17.96 8.77 -19.52
N PRO A 88 18.15 9.17 -18.26
CA PRO A 88 18.95 8.37 -17.34
C PRO A 88 18.17 7.12 -16.94
N PRO A 89 18.65 5.92 -17.27
CA PRO A 89 17.89 4.69 -17.09
C PRO A 89 17.50 4.38 -15.64
N SER A 90 18.38 4.67 -14.69
CA SER A 90 18.13 4.34 -13.29
C SER A 90 16.95 5.10 -12.70
N ARG A 91 16.80 6.38 -13.05
CA ARG A 91 15.71 7.22 -12.55
C ARG A 91 14.39 6.84 -13.18
N PHE A 92 14.41 6.38 -14.42
CA PHE A 92 13.22 5.90 -15.09
C PHE A 92 12.69 4.64 -14.41
N ASP A 93 13.58 3.72 -14.02
CA ASP A 93 13.19 2.50 -13.31
C ASP A 93 12.57 2.81 -11.94
N GLU A 94 13.13 3.78 -11.22
CA GLU A 94 12.57 4.21 -9.94
C GLU A 94 11.18 4.80 -10.11
N TRP A 95 11.00 5.61 -11.14
CA TRP A 95 9.70 6.20 -11.46
C TRP A 95 8.68 5.13 -11.80
N GLN A 96 9.06 4.14 -12.61
CA GLN A 96 8.17 3.03 -12.95
C GLN A 96 7.76 2.23 -11.72
N SER A 97 8.72 1.93 -10.83
CA SER A 97 8.42 1.22 -9.58
C SER A 97 7.42 1.98 -8.72
N PHE A 98 7.58 3.30 -8.62
CA PHE A 98 6.65 4.15 -7.90
C PHE A 98 5.25 4.11 -8.54
N GLN A 99 5.15 4.22 -9.87
CA GLN A 99 3.87 4.16 -10.56
C GLN A 99 3.19 2.79 -10.41
N MET A 100 3.95 1.72 -10.41
CA MET A 100 3.41 0.37 -10.19
C MET A 100 2.80 0.24 -8.80
N LEU A 101 3.50 0.72 -7.77
CA LEU A 101 2.98 0.72 -6.41
C LEU A 101 1.71 1.56 -6.29
N ARG A 102 1.72 2.74 -6.89
CA ARG A 102 0.56 3.64 -6.88
C ARG A 102 -0.65 2.99 -7.54
N THR A 103 -0.46 2.35 -8.69
CA THR A 103 -1.53 1.64 -9.40
C THR A 103 -2.06 0.47 -8.58
N GLU A 104 -1.18 -0.29 -7.97
CA GLU A 104 -1.55 -1.40 -7.09
C GLU A 104 -2.38 -0.90 -5.89
N ALA A 105 -1.94 0.17 -5.24
CA ALA A 105 -2.65 0.76 -4.11
C ALA A 105 -4.06 1.21 -4.51
N LYS A 106 -4.20 1.84 -5.67
CA LYS A 106 -5.50 2.29 -6.17
C LYS A 106 -6.42 1.13 -6.50
N THR A 107 -5.90 0.08 -7.11
CA THR A 107 -6.68 -1.11 -7.44
C THR A 107 -7.22 -1.77 -6.18
N ILE A 108 -6.36 -1.96 -5.18
CA ILE A 108 -6.77 -2.54 -3.89
C ILE A 108 -7.78 -1.62 -3.20
N GLY A 109 -7.51 -0.32 -3.18
CA GLY A 109 -8.40 0.66 -2.56
C GLY A 109 -9.80 0.66 -3.17
N LYS A 110 -9.90 0.53 -4.49
CA LYS A 110 -11.20 0.44 -5.16
C LYS A 110 -11.96 -0.81 -4.74
N GLN A 111 -11.28 -1.93 -4.58
CA GLN A 111 -11.91 -3.17 -4.14
C GLN A 111 -12.44 -3.06 -2.71
N ILE A 112 -11.67 -2.43 -1.82
CA ILE A 112 -12.03 -2.30 -0.41
C ILE A 112 -13.13 -1.25 -0.21
N PHE A 113 -13.03 -0.11 -0.85
CA PHE A 113 -13.91 1.05 -0.63
C PHE A 113 -14.99 1.21 -1.68
N ASN A 114 -15.06 0.31 -2.66
CA ASN A 114 -16.09 0.30 -3.72
C ASN A 114 -16.16 1.62 -4.52
N ASN A 115 -15.01 2.18 -4.80
CA ASN A 115 -14.96 3.43 -5.59
C ASN A 115 -14.61 3.18 -7.04
#